data_48c3a69e395c7e1b8f0973a733fd34ce
#
_entry.id   48c3a69e395c7e1b8f0973a733fd34ce
#
_cell.length_a   1.000
_cell.length_b   1.000
_cell.length_c   1.000
_cell.angle_alpha   90.00
_cell.angle_beta   90.00
_cell.angle_gamma   90.00
#
_symmetry.space_group_name_H-M   'P 1'
#
loop_
_entity.id
_entity.type
_entity.pdbx_description
1 polymer ?
#
loop_
_entity_poly.entity_id
_entity_poly.type
_entity_poly.pdbx_seq_one_letter_code
_entity_poly.pdbx_strand_id
1 'polypeptide(L)'
;PTQTENKLPPTLSLNHQRILMRHLLDAAGATVNIIFAIIVFFILASILQKSIEYGFISTGKFISSIFESVRMLFTGNVGMNDMMGPVGLGSVVSSTTEIADFVYILSVISLSLGVTNLLPIPALDGGKILILIIEAIRRKPMKEELEMKIQMLGFAFLITLSLIVTYNDIARIL
;
A
#
# COMPACT_ATOMS: atom_id res chain seq x y z
N PRO A 1 31.68 -39.68 -19.46
CA PRO A 1 30.44 -38.94 -19.52
C PRO A 1 30.50 -37.80 -18.51
N THR A 2 30.88 -36.65 -19.01
CA THR A 2 31.05 -35.40 -18.25
C THR A 2 29.70 -34.74 -18.10
N GLN A 3 29.21 -34.72 -16.86
CA GLN A 3 28.06 -33.90 -16.48
C GLN A 3 28.46 -32.42 -16.66
N THR A 4 28.00 -31.82 -17.73
CA THR A 4 27.97 -30.37 -17.89
C THR A 4 26.91 -29.85 -16.94
N GLU A 5 27.29 -29.58 -15.68
CA GLU A 5 26.53 -28.67 -14.79
C GLU A 5 26.33 -27.36 -15.51
N ASN A 6 25.10 -27.09 -15.88
CA ASN A 6 24.63 -25.85 -16.49
C ASN A 6 24.65 -24.77 -15.40
N LYS A 7 25.86 -24.36 -14.94
CA LYS A 7 26.06 -23.25 -14.01
C LYS A 7 25.80 -21.99 -14.78
N LEU A 8 24.68 -21.32 -14.49
CA LEU A 8 24.43 -19.93 -14.88
C LEU A 8 25.68 -19.08 -14.57
N PRO A 9 26.12 -18.21 -15.48
CA PRO A 9 27.31 -17.41 -15.26
C PRO A 9 27.16 -16.62 -13.94
N PRO A 10 28.22 -16.49 -13.13
CA PRO A 10 28.18 -15.88 -11.80
C PRO A 10 27.59 -14.47 -11.80
N THR A 11 27.73 -13.73 -12.88
CA THR A 11 27.19 -12.39 -13.07
C THR A 11 25.64 -12.37 -13.17
N LEU A 12 25.03 -13.41 -13.73
CA LEU A 12 23.55 -13.53 -13.82
C LEU A 12 22.95 -13.87 -12.45
N SER A 13 23.63 -14.68 -11.65
CA SER A 13 23.19 -15.01 -10.29
C SER A 13 23.27 -13.79 -9.37
N LEU A 14 24.29 -12.96 -9.48
CA LEU A 14 24.46 -11.75 -8.67
C LEU A 14 23.44 -10.67 -9.02
N ASN A 15 23.11 -10.50 -10.30
CA ASN A 15 22.06 -9.55 -10.71
C ASN A 15 20.68 -10.01 -10.25
N HIS A 16 20.38 -11.29 -10.34
CA HIS A 16 19.12 -11.83 -9.85
C HIS A 16 18.97 -11.67 -8.33
N GLN A 17 20.02 -11.91 -7.57
CA GLN A 17 20.04 -11.68 -6.13
C GLN A 17 19.87 -10.20 -5.77
N ARG A 18 20.47 -9.28 -6.50
CA ARG A 18 20.30 -7.83 -6.29
C ARG A 18 18.89 -7.36 -6.56
N ILE A 19 18.25 -7.85 -7.61
CA ILE A 19 16.87 -7.54 -7.96
C ILE A 19 15.95 -8.08 -6.86
N LEU A 20 16.10 -9.34 -6.48
CA LEU A 20 15.33 -9.94 -5.40
C LEU A 20 15.47 -9.18 -4.07
N MET A 21 16.71 -8.76 -3.74
CA MET A 21 16.98 -8.01 -2.51
C MET A 21 16.31 -6.63 -2.53
N ARG A 22 16.28 -5.92 -3.66
CA ARG A 22 15.56 -4.65 -3.80
C ARG A 22 14.06 -4.83 -3.55
N HIS A 23 13.44 -5.81 -4.20
CA HIS A 23 12.01 -6.07 -4.04
C HIS A 23 11.64 -6.53 -2.63
N LEU A 24 12.50 -7.31 -1.97
CA LEU A 24 12.32 -7.69 -0.57
C LEU A 24 12.41 -6.47 0.35
N LEU A 25 13.32 -5.52 0.08
CA LEU A 25 13.43 -4.28 0.83
C LEU A 25 12.22 -3.37 0.62
N ASP A 26 11.71 -3.25 -0.61
CA ASP A 26 10.50 -2.48 -0.91
C ASP A 26 9.27 -3.08 -0.18
N ALA A 27 9.12 -4.40 -0.22
CA ALA A 27 8.05 -5.10 0.51
C ALA A 27 8.19 -4.97 2.04
N ALA A 28 9.42 -5.00 2.55
CA ALA A 28 9.69 -4.82 3.98
C ALA A 28 9.27 -3.43 4.47
N GLY A 29 9.50 -2.37 3.68
CA GLY A 29 9.09 -1.01 4.02
C GLY A 29 7.58 -0.89 4.24
N ALA A 30 6.77 -1.37 3.29
CA ALA A 30 5.31 -1.38 3.41
C ALA A 30 4.84 -2.21 4.61
N THR A 31 5.45 -3.38 4.82
CA THR A 31 5.10 -4.28 5.95
C THR A 31 5.39 -3.63 7.30
N VAL A 32 6.54 -2.98 7.45
CA VAL A 32 6.90 -2.26 8.69
C VAL A 32 5.93 -1.13 8.99
N ASN A 33 5.55 -0.35 7.98
CA ASN A 33 4.57 0.73 8.13
C ASN A 33 3.20 0.20 8.61
N ILE A 34 2.73 -0.91 8.05
CA ILE A 34 1.48 -1.55 8.47
C ILE A 34 1.57 -2.03 9.92
N ILE A 35 2.64 -2.76 10.26
CA ILE A 35 2.82 -3.27 11.62
C ILE A 35 2.86 -2.12 12.63
N PHE A 36 3.62 -1.07 12.32
CA PHE A 36 3.71 0.12 13.17
C PHE A 36 2.34 0.78 13.34
N ALA A 37 1.59 0.99 12.25
CA ALA A 37 0.28 1.60 12.30
C ALA A 37 -0.73 0.76 13.09
N ILE A 38 -0.71 -0.57 12.96
CA ILE A 38 -1.54 -1.48 13.74
C ILE A 38 -1.22 -1.36 15.24
N ILE A 39 0.06 -1.35 15.60
CA ILE A 39 0.50 -1.23 17.00
C ILE A 39 0.03 0.10 17.59
N VAL A 40 0.27 1.22 16.88
CA VAL A 40 -0.14 2.55 17.35
C VAL A 40 -1.66 2.65 17.48
N PHE A 41 -2.40 2.17 16.48
CA PHE A 41 -3.86 2.14 16.51
C PHE A 41 -4.39 1.31 17.70
N PHE A 42 -3.82 0.12 17.92
CA PHE A 42 -4.18 -0.75 19.03
C PHE A 42 -3.95 -0.08 20.39
N ILE A 43 -2.75 0.53 20.59
CA ILE A 43 -2.41 1.23 21.81
C ILE A 43 -3.39 2.38 22.07
N LEU A 44 -3.65 3.20 21.06
CA LEU A 44 -4.57 4.33 21.18
C LEU A 44 -6.00 3.89 21.49
N ALA A 45 -6.51 2.90 20.76
CA ALA A 45 -7.84 2.37 21.00
C ALA A 45 -7.98 1.81 22.41
N SER A 46 -6.93 1.14 22.93
CA SER A 46 -6.90 0.61 24.29
C SER A 46 -6.86 1.72 25.35
N ILE A 47 -6.08 2.78 25.13
CA ILE A 47 -5.96 3.91 26.06
C ILE A 47 -7.26 4.72 26.10
N LEU A 48 -7.83 5.08 24.94
CA LEU A 48 -9.03 5.90 24.86
C LEU A 48 -10.24 5.24 25.54
N GLN A 49 -10.38 3.92 25.40
CA GLN A 49 -11.47 3.17 25.99
C GLN A 49 -11.09 2.47 27.32
N LYS A 50 -9.87 2.65 27.78
CA LYS A 50 -9.33 2.04 29.02
C LYS A 50 -9.51 0.52 29.09
N SER A 51 -9.49 -0.15 27.92
CA SER A 51 -9.71 -1.59 27.82
C SER A 51 -8.88 -2.18 26.68
N ILE A 52 -8.06 -3.19 27.02
CA ILE A 52 -7.28 -3.96 26.05
C ILE A 52 -8.21 -4.73 25.10
N GLU A 53 -9.33 -5.27 25.60
CA GLU A 53 -10.32 -5.97 24.81
C GLU A 53 -10.89 -5.08 23.72
N TYR A 54 -11.21 -3.83 24.04
CA TYR A 54 -11.68 -2.85 23.06
C TYR A 54 -10.61 -2.57 21.99
N GLY A 55 -9.34 -2.50 22.37
CA GLY A 55 -8.22 -2.34 21.44
C GLY A 55 -8.19 -3.46 20.39
N PHE A 56 -8.33 -4.72 20.81
CA PHE A 56 -8.38 -5.86 19.89
C PHE A 56 -9.59 -5.81 18.95
N ILE A 57 -10.78 -5.57 19.50
CA ILE A 57 -12.03 -5.50 18.73
C ILE A 57 -11.96 -4.36 17.69
N SER A 58 -11.53 -3.18 18.10
CA SER A 58 -11.45 -2.00 17.24
C SER A 58 -10.40 -2.18 16.12
N THR A 59 -9.25 -2.73 16.45
CA THR A 59 -8.19 -3.02 15.46
C THR A 59 -8.69 -4.05 14.45
N GLY A 60 -9.35 -5.12 14.90
CA GLY A 60 -9.94 -6.12 14.01
C GLY A 60 -11.00 -5.54 13.08
N LYS A 61 -11.92 -4.72 13.60
CA LYS A 61 -12.95 -4.03 12.79
C LYS A 61 -12.31 -3.09 11.78
N PHE A 62 -11.28 -2.35 12.18
CA PHE A 62 -10.60 -1.42 11.30
C PHE A 62 -9.89 -2.14 10.15
N ILE A 63 -9.17 -3.22 10.42
CA ILE A 63 -8.56 -4.05 9.39
C ILE A 63 -9.64 -4.61 8.44
N SER A 64 -10.75 -5.13 8.97
CA SER A 64 -11.86 -5.64 8.16
C SER A 64 -12.46 -4.54 7.27
N SER A 65 -12.60 -3.32 7.76
CA SER A 65 -13.13 -2.19 6.97
C SER A 65 -12.21 -1.81 5.81
N ILE A 66 -10.89 -1.94 5.97
CA ILE A 66 -9.94 -1.71 4.88
C ILE A 66 -10.11 -2.77 3.79
N PHE A 67 -10.21 -4.05 4.16
CA PHE A 67 -10.45 -5.12 3.18
C PHE A 67 -11.77 -4.93 2.43
N GLU A 68 -12.82 -4.51 3.12
CA GLU A 68 -14.11 -4.20 2.49
C GLU A 68 -14.01 -3.00 1.55
N SER A 69 -13.29 -1.94 1.93
CA SER A 69 -13.04 -0.77 1.06
C SER A 69 -12.28 -1.16 -0.20
N VAL A 70 -11.26 -2.00 -0.08
CA VAL A 70 -10.51 -2.54 -1.23
C VAL A 70 -11.44 -3.37 -2.12
N ARG A 71 -12.26 -4.23 -1.54
CA ARG A 71 -13.25 -5.02 -2.27
C ARG A 71 -14.24 -4.14 -3.02
N MET A 72 -14.78 -3.10 -2.38
CA MET A 72 -15.69 -2.14 -3.00
C MET A 72 -15.03 -1.42 -4.18
N LEU A 73 -13.74 -1.07 -4.06
CA LEU A 73 -12.97 -0.45 -5.15
C LEU A 73 -12.92 -1.37 -6.38
N PHE A 74 -12.65 -2.67 -6.20
CA PHE A 74 -12.60 -3.64 -7.30
C PHE A 74 -13.97 -4.01 -7.86
N THR A 75 -15.02 -3.92 -7.06
CA THR A 75 -16.41 -4.20 -7.52
C THR A 75 -17.09 -2.99 -8.15
N GLY A 76 -16.44 -1.82 -8.17
CA GLY A 76 -16.98 -0.59 -8.74
C GLY A 76 -18.12 0.04 -7.90
N ASN A 77 -18.28 -0.38 -6.65
CA ASN A 77 -19.32 0.13 -5.75
C ASN A 77 -18.88 1.37 -4.95
N VAL A 78 -17.76 1.98 -5.32
CA VAL A 78 -17.25 3.21 -4.69
C VAL A 78 -17.69 4.40 -5.53
N GLY A 79 -18.50 5.28 -4.91
CA GLY A 79 -18.84 6.56 -5.50
C GLY A 79 -17.69 7.56 -5.42
N MET A 80 -17.65 8.52 -6.35
CA MET A 80 -16.66 9.62 -6.27
C MET A 80 -16.78 10.41 -4.96
N ASN A 81 -17.97 10.43 -4.36
CA ASN A 81 -18.22 11.10 -3.09
C ASN A 81 -17.69 10.34 -1.87
N ASP A 82 -17.40 9.06 -2.02
CA ASP A 82 -16.87 8.21 -0.94
C ASP A 82 -15.34 8.28 -0.90
N MET A 83 -14.72 8.82 -1.94
CA MET A 83 -13.27 9.00 -2.00
C MET A 83 -12.87 10.31 -1.34
N MET A 84 -11.83 10.26 -0.52
CA MET A 84 -11.22 11.42 0.10
C MET A 84 -9.79 11.56 -0.43
N GLY A 85 -9.51 12.71 -1.01
CA GLY A 85 -8.20 13.04 -1.54
C GLY A 85 -7.35 13.84 -0.56
N PRO A 86 -6.19 14.33 -1.02
CA PRO A 86 -5.25 15.07 -0.18
C PRO A 86 -5.84 16.31 0.48
N VAL A 87 -6.75 17.02 -0.20
CA VAL A 87 -7.38 18.24 0.30
C VAL A 87 -8.43 17.92 1.36
N GLY A 88 -9.28 16.92 1.12
CA GLY A 88 -10.25 16.45 2.10
C GLY A 88 -9.57 15.91 3.36
N LEU A 89 -8.49 15.14 3.19
CA LEU A 89 -7.70 14.63 4.30
C LEU A 89 -7.05 15.77 5.10
N GLY A 90 -6.51 16.78 4.42
CA GLY A 90 -5.96 17.98 5.06
C GLY A 90 -6.99 18.72 5.90
N SER A 91 -8.24 18.82 5.42
CA SER A 91 -9.33 19.46 6.17
C SER A 91 -9.69 18.69 7.45
N VAL A 92 -9.73 17.34 7.41
CA VAL A 92 -9.96 16.50 8.58
C VAL A 92 -8.84 16.68 9.61
N VAL A 93 -7.59 16.64 9.17
CA VAL A 93 -6.42 16.83 10.06
C VAL A 93 -6.44 18.23 10.69
N SER A 94 -6.74 19.27 9.91
CA SER A 94 -6.76 20.66 10.40
C SER A 94 -7.91 20.98 11.37
N SER A 95 -9.00 20.23 11.30
CA SER A 95 -10.14 20.37 12.23
C SER A 95 -9.93 19.68 13.58
N THR A 96 -8.84 18.91 13.72
CA THR A 96 -8.55 18.14 14.93
C THR A 96 -7.88 19.03 15.96
N THR A 97 -8.47 19.12 17.14
CA THR A 97 -7.97 19.98 18.25
C THR A 97 -7.25 19.21 19.34
N GLU A 98 -7.57 17.91 19.50
CA GLU A 98 -6.99 17.08 20.52
C GLU A 98 -5.82 16.24 19.98
N ILE A 99 -4.75 16.11 20.78
CA ILE A 99 -3.57 15.32 20.40
C ILE A 99 -3.94 13.86 20.17
N ALA A 100 -4.84 13.31 20.99
CA ALA A 100 -5.28 11.92 20.87
C ALA A 100 -5.95 11.64 19.53
N ASP A 101 -6.85 12.53 19.09
CA ASP A 101 -7.54 12.42 17.80
C ASP A 101 -6.57 12.61 16.65
N PHE A 102 -5.61 13.54 16.76
CA PHE A 102 -4.57 13.74 15.75
C PHE A 102 -3.74 12.47 15.56
N VAL A 103 -3.27 11.84 16.65
CA VAL A 103 -2.48 10.60 16.57
C VAL A 103 -3.34 9.44 16.05
N TYR A 104 -4.63 9.39 16.39
CA TYR A 104 -5.56 8.42 15.85
C TYR A 104 -5.69 8.56 14.32
N ILE A 105 -5.91 9.76 13.81
CA ILE A 105 -6.00 10.04 12.37
C ILE A 105 -4.71 9.66 11.65
N LEU A 106 -3.54 10.02 12.22
CA LEU A 106 -2.25 9.61 11.65
C LEU A 106 -2.11 8.09 11.56
N SER A 107 -2.59 7.36 12.56
CA SER A 107 -2.57 5.89 12.55
C SER A 107 -3.45 5.32 11.45
N VAL A 108 -4.66 5.88 11.26
CA VAL A 108 -5.59 5.53 10.19
C VAL A 108 -4.95 5.77 8.82
N ILE A 109 -4.34 6.95 8.62
CA ILE A 109 -3.66 7.31 7.37
C ILE A 109 -2.51 6.36 7.10
N SER A 110 -1.65 6.10 8.09
CA SER A 110 -0.49 5.22 7.95
C SER A 110 -0.92 3.80 7.57
N LEU A 111 -1.96 3.27 8.22
CA LEU A 111 -2.45 1.93 7.92
C LEU A 111 -3.10 1.87 6.53
N SER A 112 -3.90 2.86 6.17
CA SER A 112 -4.52 2.95 4.84
C SER A 112 -3.46 3.05 3.74
N LEU A 113 -2.42 3.86 3.94
CA LEU A 113 -1.29 4.00 3.01
C LEU A 113 -0.51 2.68 2.88
N GLY A 114 -0.23 2.01 4.00
CA GLY A 114 0.45 0.71 4.01
C GLY A 114 -0.33 -0.34 3.24
N VAL A 115 -1.63 -0.47 3.48
CA VAL A 115 -2.49 -1.43 2.76
C VAL A 115 -2.61 -1.07 1.29
N THR A 116 -2.80 0.21 0.97
CA THR A 116 -2.87 0.67 -0.43
C THR A 116 -1.59 0.35 -1.18
N ASN A 117 -0.42 0.53 -0.56
CA ASN A 117 0.87 0.20 -1.18
C ASN A 117 1.05 -1.30 -1.45
N LEU A 118 0.34 -2.18 -0.75
CA LEU A 118 0.35 -3.62 -1.02
C LEU A 118 -0.63 -4.05 -2.12
N LEU A 119 -1.48 -3.15 -2.63
CA LEU A 119 -2.36 -3.49 -3.74
C LEU A 119 -1.54 -3.88 -4.98
N PRO A 120 -2.01 -4.87 -5.77
CA PRO A 120 -1.33 -5.32 -6.98
C PRO A 120 -1.51 -4.32 -8.15
N ILE A 121 -1.21 -3.05 -7.87
CA ILE A 121 -1.31 -1.94 -8.82
C ILE A 121 0.11 -1.53 -9.23
N PRO A 122 0.42 -1.41 -10.52
CA PRO A 122 1.71 -0.88 -10.98
C PRO A 122 1.98 0.49 -10.36
N ALA A 123 3.25 0.79 -10.11
CA ALA A 123 3.77 1.94 -9.37
C ALA A 123 3.66 1.85 -7.83
N LEU A 124 2.93 0.88 -7.28
CA LEU A 124 2.93 0.56 -5.86
C LEU A 124 3.84 -0.64 -5.56
N ASP A 125 4.19 -0.84 -4.29
CA ASP A 125 5.07 -1.94 -3.88
C ASP A 125 4.43 -3.30 -4.15
N GLY A 126 3.10 -3.42 -3.98
CA GLY A 126 2.34 -4.62 -4.34
C GLY A 126 2.40 -4.95 -5.83
N GLY A 127 2.48 -3.95 -6.70
CA GLY A 127 2.69 -4.13 -8.14
C GLY A 127 4.05 -4.75 -8.45
N LYS A 128 5.10 -4.35 -7.74
CA LYS A 128 6.43 -4.96 -7.87
C LYS A 128 6.42 -6.41 -7.39
N ILE A 129 5.76 -6.69 -6.26
CA ILE A 129 5.59 -8.05 -5.74
C ILE A 129 4.84 -8.92 -6.77
N LEU A 130 3.79 -8.39 -7.40
CA LEU A 130 3.05 -9.09 -8.45
C LEU A 130 3.95 -9.44 -9.65
N ILE A 131 4.80 -8.50 -10.10
CA ILE A 131 5.77 -8.74 -11.17
C ILE A 131 6.73 -9.87 -10.78
N LEU A 132 7.26 -9.87 -9.56
CA LEU A 132 8.12 -10.95 -9.05
C LEU A 132 7.43 -12.31 -9.05
N ILE A 133 6.16 -12.37 -8.61
CA ILE A 133 5.38 -13.61 -8.63
C ILE A 133 5.23 -14.11 -10.09
N ILE A 134 4.94 -13.22 -11.02
CA ILE A 134 4.84 -13.56 -12.45
C ILE A 134 6.17 -14.08 -12.99
N GLU A 135 7.30 -13.46 -12.65
CA GLU A 135 8.64 -13.89 -13.04
C GLU A 135 8.97 -15.28 -12.47
N ALA A 136 8.64 -15.50 -11.19
CA ALA A 136 8.83 -16.78 -10.53
C ALA A 136 8.05 -17.91 -11.21
N ILE A 137 6.79 -17.66 -11.59
CA ILE A 137 5.94 -18.64 -12.29
C ILE A 137 6.49 -18.90 -13.70
N ARG A 138 6.88 -17.85 -14.42
CA ARG A 138 7.42 -17.94 -15.78
C ARG A 138 8.85 -18.46 -15.85
N ARG A 139 9.55 -18.47 -14.73
CA ARG A 139 10.99 -18.80 -14.61
C ARG A 139 11.88 -17.99 -15.56
N LYS A 140 11.47 -16.81 -15.92
CA LYS A 140 12.18 -15.88 -16.82
C LYS A 140 11.97 -14.45 -16.32
N PRO A 141 13.04 -13.65 -16.18
CA PRO A 141 12.92 -12.25 -15.80
C PRO A 141 12.17 -11.45 -16.87
N MET A 142 11.47 -10.42 -16.43
CA MET A 142 10.85 -9.45 -17.31
C MET A 142 11.92 -8.53 -17.90
N LYS A 143 11.72 -8.04 -19.10
CA LYS A 143 12.61 -7.04 -19.70
C LYS A 143 12.43 -5.73 -18.93
N GLU A 144 13.55 -5.08 -18.55
CA GLU A 144 13.52 -3.81 -17.80
C GLU A 144 12.68 -2.73 -18.49
N GLU A 145 12.71 -2.66 -19.83
CA GLU A 145 11.88 -1.72 -20.59
C GLU A 145 10.38 -1.97 -20.43
N LEU A 146 9.95 -3.23 -20.33
CA LEU A 146 8.55 -3.59 -20.15
C LEU A 146 8.11 -3.29 -18.73
N GLU A 147 8.93 -3.62 -17.74
CA GLU A 147 8.69 -3.30 -16.34
C GLU A 147 8.53 -1.79 -16.16
N MET A 148 9.47 -1.00 -16.71
CA MET A 148 9.43 0.46 -16.65
C MET A 148 8.15 1.02 -17.27
N LYS A 149 7.73 0.51 -18.44
CA LYS A 149 6.49 0.94 -19.11
C LYS A 149 5.26 0.65 -18.25
N ILE A 150 5.19 -0.54 -17.64
CA ILE A 150 4.09 -0.93 -16.75
C ILE A 150 4.06 0.00 -15.53
N GLN A 151 5.20 0.27 -14.91
CA GLN A 151 5.30 1.19 -13.76
C GLN A 151 4.90 2.62 -14.13
N MET A 152 5.34 3.13 -15.29
CA MET A 152 4.95 4.46 -15.77
C MET A 152 3.46 4.59 -16.04
N LEU A 153 2.83 3.56 -16.64
CA LEU A 153 1.38 3.54 -16.85
C LEU A 153 0.62 3.55 -15.54
N GLY A 154 1.03 2.74 -14.58
CA GLY A 154 0.45 2.73 -13.24
C GLY A 154 0.59 4.09 -12.53
N PHE A 155 1.78 4.70 -12.62
CA PHE A 155 2.02 6.02 -12.06
C PHE A 155 1.14 7.10 -12.70
N ALA A 156 1.03 7.12 -14.02
CA ALA A 156 0.16 8.05 -14.74
C ALA A 156 -1.31 7.87 -14.34
N PHE A 157 -1.76 6.62 -14.20
CA PHE A 157 -3.11 6.31 -13.71
C PHE A 157 -3.34 6.86 -12.29
N LEU A 158 -2.41 6.63 -11.35
CA LEU A 158 -2.53 7.10 -9.98
C LEU A 158 -2.53 8.63 -9.89
N ILE A 159 -1.68 9.31 -10.67
CA ILE A 159 -1.67 10.77 -10.74
C ILE A 159 -3.01 11.30 -11.27
N THR A 160 -3.52 10.71 -12.34
CA THR A 160 -4.82 11.11 -12.92
C THR A 160 -5.95 10.93 -11.91
N LEU A 161 -5.98 9.78 -11.23
CA LEU A 161 -6.97 9.51 -10.17
C LEU A 161 -6.84 10.53 -9.03
N SER A 162 -5.63 10.80 -8.57
CA SER A 162 -5.37 11.78 -7.51
C SER A 162 -5.85 13.18 -7.89
N LEU A 163 -5.64 13.61 -9.13
CA LEU A 163 -6.12 14.90 -9.62
C LEU A 163 -7.65 14.98 -9.65
N ILE A 164 -8.31 13.91 -10.12
CA ILE A 164 -9.76 13.84 -10.16
C ILE A 164 -10.35 13.91 -8.75
N VAL A 165 -9.81 13.12 -7.81
CA VAL A 165 -10.28 13.12 -6.42
C VAL A 165 -10.00 14.46 -5.74
N THR A 166 -8.84 15.07 -5.99
CA THR A 166 -8.52 16.42 -5.47
C THR A 166 -9.49 17.47 -5.99
N TYR A 167 -9.82 17.42 -7.28
CA TYR A 167 -10.83 18.31 -7.85
C TYR A 167 -12.19 18.15 -7.16
N ASN A 168 -12.61 16.89 -6.93
CA ASN A 168 -13.85 16.61 -6.22
C ASN A 168 -13.84 17.09 -4.77
N ASP A 169 -12.70 16.94 -4.05
CA ASP A 169 -12.53 17.48 -2.70
C ASP A 169 -12.74 18.99 -2.66
N ILE A 170 -12.11 19.71 -3.59
CA ILE A 170 -12.22 21.18 -3.69
C ILE A 170 -13.66 21.58 -3.99
N ALA A 171 -14.32 20.90 -4.92
CA ALA A 171 -15.71 21.17 -5.27
C ALA A 171 -16.70 20.92 -4.12
N ARG A 172 -16.32 20.09 -3.14
CA ARG A 172 -17.15 19.82 -1.93
C ARG A 172 -16.94 20.84 -0.82
N ILE A 173 -15.81 21.56 -0.83
CA ILE A 173 -15.46 22.55 0.20
C ILE A 173 -15.95 23.94 -0.19
N LEU A 174 -16.09 24.22 -1.50
CA LEU A 174 -16.66 25.47 -2.05
C LEU A 174 -18.17 25.48 -2.03
#